data_1ec6a82a4b26c4e57c3b3179496f6810
#
_entry.id   1ec6a82a4b26c4e57c3b3179496f6810
#
_cell.length_a   1.000
_cell.length_b   1.000
_cell.length_c   1.000
_cell.angle_alpha   90.00
_cell.angle_beta   90.00
_cell.angle_gamma   90.00
#
_symmetry.space_group_name_H-M   'P 1'
#
loop_
_entity.id
_entity.type
_entity.pdbx_description
1 polymer ?
#
loop_
_entity_poly.entity_id
_entity_poly.type
_entity_poly.pdbx_seq_one_letter_code
_entity_poly.pdbx_strand_id
1 'polypeptide(L)'
;RFESGTLMFHLGMSGSLRVCKKDEELKKHDHIELIFNDCCVRYNDPRRFGFCLWYEGDDQDHKLLKSLGPEPLTGAFNFKYFKQAIAKRSAPIKNVIMDSKVVVGAGNIYATESLFICKIHPAKPANELNDDQIQQLLETIKKILKKAITQGGTTLKDFINADGKPGYFQQTLLVYGKKGEPCKVCKTQIESITLAGRASSFCPSCQ
;
A
#
# COMPACT_ATOMS: atom_id res chain seq x y z
N ARG A 1 21.47 -2.64 -4.87
CA ARG A 1 22.65 -2.85 -4.00
C ARG A 1 23.89 -2.78 -4.86
N PHE A 2 24.97 -2.27 -4.30
CA PHE A 2 26.29 -2.15 -4.89
C PHE A 2 27.29 -2.88 -3.96
N GLU A 3 28.51 -3.13 -4.43
CA GLU A 3 29.56 -3.73 -3.59
C GLU A 3 29.86 -2.90 -2.33
N SER A 4 29.80 -1.57 -2.44
CA SER A 4 30.12 -0.63 -1.36
C SER A 4 28.93 -0.15 -0.54
N GLY A 5 27.70 -0.58 -0.87
CA GLY A 5 26.51 -0.14 -0.14
C GLY A 5 25.19 -0.25 -0.91
N THR A 6 24.18 0.39 -0.40
CA THR A 6 22.83 0.35 -0.96
C THR A 6 22.29 1.75 -1.24
N LEU A 7 21.79 1.97 -2.45
CA LEU A 7 21.03 3.15 -2.82
C LEU A 7 19.54 2.88 -2.59
N MET A 8 18.93 3.63 -1.67
CA MET A 8 17.52 3.47 -1.29
C MET A 8 16.69 4.60 -1.87
N PHE A 9 15.57 4.24 -2.50
CA PHE A 9 14.56 5.19 -2.96
C PHE A 9 13.24 5.01 -2.19
N HIS A 10 12.65 6.12 -1.81
CA HIS A 10 11.27 6.18 -1.35
C HIS A 10 10.46 7.05 -2.31
N LEU A 11 9.41 6.52 -2.86
CA LEU A 11 8.65 7.21 -3.92
C LEU A 11 7.66 8.25 -3.37
N GLY A 12 7.49 8.30 -2.06
CA GLY A 12 6.48 9.18 -1.47
C GLY A 12 5.08 8.78 -1.93
N MET A 13 4.29 9.76 -2.35
CA MET A 13 2.90 9.53 -2.79
C MET A 13 2.73 9.56 -4.32
N SER A 14 3.61 10.24 -5.03
CA SER A 14 3.50 10.48 -6.47
C SER A 14 4.82 10.23 -7.22
N GLY A 15 5.86 9.83 -6.51
CA GLY A 15 7.14 9.50 -7.12
C GLY A 15 7.09 8.22 -7.93
N SER A 16 7.93 8.16 -8.95
CA SER A 16 8.08 6.99 -9.81
C SER A 16 9.54 6.80 -10.22
N LEU A 17 9.93 5.56 -10.43
CA LEU A 17 11.18 5.19 -11.08
C LEU A 17 10.83 4.65 -12.47
N ARG A 18 11.41 5.21 -13.51
CA ARG A 18 11.16 4.83 -14.91
C ARG A 18 12.45 4.41 -15.58
N VAL A 19 12.40 3.30 -16.32
CA VAL A 19 13.47 2.92 -17.25
C VAL A 19 13.24 3.68 -18.54
N CYS A 20 14.23 4.44 -18.97
CA CYS A 20 14.17 5.33 -20.13
C CYS A 20 15.35 5.06 -21.08
N LYS A 21 15.21 5.45 -22.33
CA LYS A 21 16.36 5.56 -23.24
C LYS A 21 17.23 6.74 -22.81
N LYS A 22 18.52 6.68 -23.08
CA LYS A 22 19.47 7.74 -22.70
C LYS A 22 19.19 9.08 -23.38
N ASP A 23 18.68 9.02 -24.60
CA ASP A 23 18.35 10.15 -25.46
C ASP A 23 16.92 10.68 -25.26
N GLU A 24 16.12 10.04 -24.40
CA GLU A 24 14.79 10.53 -24.06
C GLU A 24 14.90 11.87 -23.31
N GLU A 25 14.10 12.86 -23.68
CA GLU A 25 14.08 14.16 -23.02
C GLU A 25 13.68 14.06 -21.54
N LEU A 26 14.29 14.90 -20.69
CA LEU A 26 13.93 15.00 -19.27
C LEU A 26 12.52 15.57 -19.13
N LYS A 27 11.71 14.91 -18.33
CA LYS A 27 10.38 15.40 -17.95
C LYS A 27 10.47 16.35 -16.75
N LYS A 28 9.51 17.25 -16.66
CA LYS A 28 9.36 18.08 -15.48
C LYS A 28 9.31 17.18 -14.23
N HIS A 29 10.11 17.52 -13.21
CA HIS A 29 10.25 16.78 -11.95
C HIS A 29 11.07 15.46 -12.03
N ASP A 30 11.81 15.21 -13.09
CA ASP A 30 12.89 14.24 -13.08
C ASP A 30 14.05 14.84 -12.27
N HIS A 31 14.30 14.31 -11.08
CA HIS A 31 15.25 14.88 -10.12
C HIS A 31 16.57 14.13 -10.07
N ILE A 32 16.56 12.84 -10.39
CA ILE A 32 17.74 11.97 -10.38
C ILE A 32 17.71 11.08 -11.61
N GLU A 33 18.87 10.95 -12.23
CA GLU A 33 19.10 10.02 -13.32
C GLU A 33 20.26 9.10 -12.97
N LEU A 34 20.02 7.79 -13.08
CA LEU A 34 21.04 6.75 -12.98
C LEU A 34 21.34 6.23 -14.39
N ILE A 35 22.55 6.44 -14.86
CA ILE A 35 22.96 6.11 -16.22
C ILE A 35 23.62 4.74 -16.22
N PHE A 36 23.16 3.85 -17.07
CA PHE A 36 23.70 2.52 -17.36
C PHE A 36 24.21 2.46 -18.81
N ASN A 37 24.77 1.33 -19.22
CA ASN A 37 25.34 1.20 -20.57
C ASN A 37 24.30 1.44 -21.67
N ASP A 38 23.09 0.86 -21.55
CA ASP A 38 22.08 0.85 -22.62
C ASP A 38 20.82 1.65 -22.29
N CYS A 39 20.66 2.06 -21.02
CA CYS A 39 19.46 2.76 -20.56
C CYS A 39 19.79 3.73 -19.43
N CYS A 40 18.80 4.46 -18.98
CA CYS A 40 18.85 5.20 -17.71
C CYS A 40 17.61 4.90 -16.86
N VAL A 41 17.73 5.06 -15.54
CA VAL A 41 16.60 5.03 -14.61
C VAL A 41 16.42 6.43 -14.08
N ARG A 42 15.22 6.99 -14.27
CA ARG A 42 14.88 8.33 -13.81
C ARG A 42 13.91 8.30 -12.64
N TYR A 43 14.26 9.05 -11.61
CA TYR A 43 13.40 9.30 -10.48
C TYR A 43 12.64 10.61 -10.68
N ASN A 44 11.32 10.50 -10.84
CA ASN A 44 10.40 11.61 -10.96
C ASN A 44 9.58 11.76 -9.68
N ASP A 45 9.53 12.94 -9.08
CA ASP A 45 8.70 13.20 -7.89
C ASP A 45 8.15 14.64 -7.89
N PRO A 46 6.96 14.85 -8.44
CA PRO A 46 6.34 16.18 -8.53
C PRO A 46 6.10 16.84 -7.17
N ARG A 47 5.88 16.06 -6.12
CA ARG A 47 5.52 16.56 -4.79
C ARG A 47 6.71 16.63 -3.83
N ARG A 48 7.83 16.03 -4.18
CA ARG A 48 9.06 15.97 -3.37
C ARG A 48 8.84 15.37 -1.97
N PHE A 49 7.99 14.36 -1.86
CA PHE A 49 7.75 13.60 -0.62
C PHE A 49 8.57 12.34 -0.51
N GLY A 50 9.26 11.99 -1.57
CA GLY A 50 10.19 10.89 -1.57
C GLY A 50 11.60 11.30 -1.21
N PHE A 51 12.51 10.34 -1.24
CA PHE A 51 13.93 10.57 -1.01
C PHE A 51 14.79 9.54 -1.75
N CYS A 52 16.06 9.88 -1.91
CA CYS A 52 17.12 8.99 -2.34
C CYS A 52 18.25 9.07 -1.32
N LEU A 53 18.66 7.93 -0.75
CA LEU A 53 19.68 7.85 0.28
C LEU A 53 20.72 6.80 -0.08
N TRP A 54 22.00 7.10 0.14
CA TRP A 54 23.08 6.14 0.15
C TRP A 54 23.31 5.63 1.57
N TYR A 55 23.50 4.33 1.72
CA TYR A 55 23.80 3.69 3.00
C TYR A 55 24.94 2.70 2.82
N GLU A 56 26.02 2.89 3.59
CA GLU A 56 27.15 1.99 3.68
C GLU A 56 26.88 0.96 4.78
N GLY A 57 26.82 -0.31 4.41
CA GLY A 57 26.52 -1.41 5.33
C GLY A 57 25.33 -2.26 4.89
N ASP A 58 24.88 -3.14 5.77
CA ASP A 58 23.69 -3.97 5.50
C ASP A 58 22.43 -3.11 5.58
N ASP A 59 21.70 -3.03 4.49
CA ASP A 59 20.45 -2.26 4.40
C ASP A 59 19.37 -2.74 5.39
N GLN A 60 19.39 -4.01 5.80
CA GLN A 60 18.51 -4.56 6.81
C GLN A 60 18.68 -3.89 8.19
N ASP A 61 19.84 -3.36 8.49
CA ASP A 61 20.13 -2.64 9.73
C ASP A 61 19.75 -1.16 9.68
N HIS A 62 19.42 -0.64 8.50
CA HIS A 62 19.03 0.76 8.37
C HIS A 62 17.73 1.04 9.13
N LYS A 63 17.71 2.11 9.95
CA LYS A 63 16.59 2.47 10.83
C LYS A 63 15.22 2.57 10.12
N LEU A 64 15.19 2.95 8.85
CA LEU A 64 13.96 3.05 8.05
C LEU A 64 13.41 1.68 7.65
N LEU A 65 14.26 0.65 7.51
CA LEU A 65 13.88 -0.69 7.10
C LEU A 65 13.67 -1.61 8.30
N LYS A 66 14.53 -1.51 9.33
CA LYS A 66 14.48 -2.36 10.53
C LYS A 66 13.15 -2.32 11.29
N SER A 67 12.42 -1.20 11.20
CA SER A 67 11.12 -1.04 11.88
C SER A 67 9.92 -1.50 11.06
N LEU A 68 10.13 -1.93 9.81
CA LEU A 68 9.04 -2.37 8.94
C LEU A 68 8.54 -3.76 9.35
N GLY A 69 7.23 -3.93 9.25
CA GLY A 69 6.59 -5.23 9.34
C GLY A 69 6.91 -6.10 8.11
N PRO A 70 6.46 -7.36 8.13
CA PRO A 70 6.75 -8.29 7.05
C PRO A 70 6.08 -7.91 5.73
N GLU A 71 6.70 -8.36 4.65
CA GLU A 71 6.10 -8.35 3.32
C GLU A 71 4.87 -9.26 3.28
N PRO A 72 3.71 -8.76 2.85
CA PRO A 72 2.42 -9.45 2.96
C PRO A 72 2.36 -10.76 2.16
N LEU A 73 3.10 -10.87 1.06
CA LEU A 73 3.07 -12.05 0.19
C LEU A 73 4.09 -13.12 0.56
N THR A 74 4.83 -12.92 1.66
CA THR A 74 5.77 -13.92 2.19
C THR A 74 5.14 -14.76 3.30
N GLY A 75 5.83 -15.85 3.71
CA GLY A 75 5.44 -16.67 4.86
C GLY A 75 5.57 -15.95 6.21
N ALA A 76 6.31 -14.82 6.28
CA ALA A 76 6.47 -14.03 7.49
C ALA A 76 5.16 -13.35 7.93
N PHE A 77 4.33 -12.89 6.99
CA PHE A 77 2.99 -12.41 7.30
C PHE A 77 2.02 -13.60 7.38
N ASN A 78 1.94 -14.22 8.55
CA ASN A 78 1.10 -15.39 8.85
C ASN A 78 0.16 -15.12 10.01
N PHE A 79 -0.75 -16.07 10.27
CA PHE A 79 -1.78 -15.95 11.31
C PHE A 79 -1.17 -15.69 12.69
N LYS A 80 -0.17 -16.46 13.10
CA LYS A 80 0.48 -16.32 14.42
C LYS A 80 1.06 -14.93 14.60
N TYR A 81 1.82 -14.45 13.61
CA TYR A 81 2.38 -13.10 13.60
C TYR A 81 1.29 -12.03 13.68
N PHE A 82 0.28 -12.10 12.78
CA PHE A 82 -0.73 -11.06 12.68
C PHE A 82 -1.59 -10.99 13.95
N LYS A 83 -2.00 -12.14 14.50
CA LYS A 83 -2.71 -12.23 15.79
C LYS A 83 -1.92 -11.57 16.92
N GLN A 84 -0.62 -11.84 17.03
CA GLN A 84 0.24 -11.22 18.04
C GLN A 84 0.39 -9.70 17.83
N ALA A 85 0.55 -9.27 16.58
CA ALA A 85 0.72 -7.86 16.23
C ALA A 85 -0.49 -6.99 16.58
N ILE A 86 -1.72 -7.55 16.55
CA ILE A 86 -2.96 -6.82 16.84
C ILE A 86 -3.47 -7.02 18.28
N ALA A 87 -3.03 -8.04 18.99
CA ALA A 87 -3.61 -8.49 20.27
C ALA A 87 -3.72 -7.41 21.36
N LYS A 88 -2.80 -6.44 21.39
CA LYS A 88 -2.79 -5.35 22.38
C LYS A 88 -3.17 -3.99 21.78
N ARG A 89 -3.73 -3.96 20.57
CA ARG A 89 -4.04 -2.71 19.89
C ARG A 89 -5.54 -2.42 19.91
N SER A 90 -5.97 -1.47 20.73
CA SER A 90 -7.35 -0.96 20.77
C SER A 90 -7.66 0.04 19.65
N ALA A 91 -6.68 0.43 18.86
CA ALA A 91 -6.88 1.30 17.71
C ALA A 91 -7.77 0.63 16.65
N PRO A 92 -8.49 1.42 15.82
CA PRO A 92 -9.26 0.91 14.69
C PRO A 92 -8.45 -0.04 13.82
N ILE A 93 -9.02 -1.21 13.51
CA ILE A 93 -8.33 -2.24 12.72
C ILE A 93 -7.80 -1.71 11.39
N LYS A 94 -8.52 -0.78 10.76
CA LYS A 94 -8.04 -0.14 9.54
C LYS A 94 -6.70 0.58 9.74
N ASN A 95 -6.56 1.34 10.83
CA ASN A 95 -5.33 2.06 11.13
C ASN A 95 -4.17 1.09 11.42
N VAL A 96 -4.48 -0.01 12.08
CA VAL A 96 -3.49 -1.05 12.40
C VAL A 96 -2.97 -1.75 11.15
N ILE A 97 -3.84 -2.08 10.19
CA ILE A 97 -3.42 -2.66 8.89
C ILE A 97 -2.55 -1.67 8.10
N MET A 98 -2.83 -0.38 8.20
CA MET A 98 -2.10 0.67 7.47
C MET A 98 -0.78 1.07 8.13
N ASP A 99 -0.51 0.58 9.34
CA ASP A 99 0.78 0.77 10.01
C ASP A 99 1.83 -0.13 9.36
N SER A 100 2.80 0.48 8.68
CA SER A 100 3.90 -0.25 8.02
C SER A 100 4.74 -1.11 8.98
N LYS A 101 4.65 -0.88 10.29
CA LYS A 101 5.27 -1.75 11.31
C LYS A 101 4.50 -3.07 11.52
N VAL A 102 3.25 -3.14 11.09
CA VAL A 102 2.42 -4.36 11.18
C VAL A 102 2.49 -5.15 9.88
N VAL A 103 2.32 -4.49 8.76
CA VAL A 103 2.45 -5.08 7.44
C VAL A 103 2.74 -3.99 6.41
N VAL A 104 3.68 -4.22 5.52
CA VAL A 104 3.97 -3.26 4.45
C VAL A 104 3.00 -3.39 3.28
N GLY A 105 2.86 -2.33 2.49
CA GLY A 105 2.08 -2.34 1.25
C GLY A 105 0.55 -2.18 1.40
N ALA A 106 -0.02 -2.35 2.60
CA ALA A 106 -1.46 -2.22 2.82
C ALA A 106 -1.88 -0.76 3.07
N GLY A 107 -1.94 0.05 2.02
CA GLY A 107 -2.39 1.45 2.10
C GLY A 107 -3.91 1.59 2.25
N ASN A 108 -4.37 2.87 2.22
CA ASN A 108 -5.78 3.24 2.47
C ASN A 108 -6.79 2.49 1.59
N ILE A 109 -6.48 2.30 0.32
CA ILE A 109 -7.35 1.61 -0.65
C ILE A 109 -7.48 0.13 -0.25
N TYR A 110 -6.35 -0.56 -0.13
CA TYR A 110 -6.33 -2.00 0.09
C TYR A 110 -6.84 -2.38 1.48
N ALA A 111 -6.58 -1.58 2.52
CA ALA A 111 -7.15 -1.78 3.85
C ALA A 111 -8.68 -1.63 3.84
N THR A 112 -9.21 -0.60 3.17
CA THR A 112 -10.67 -0.36 3.06
C THR A 112 -11.36 -1.51 2.32
N GLU A 113 -10.84 -1.93 1.17
CA GLU A 113 -11.40 -3.02 0.38
C GLU A 113 -11.33 -4.38 1.10
N SER A 114 -10.20 -4.65 1.79
CA SER A 114 -10.05 -5.88 2.58
C SER A 114 -11.08 -5.98 3.68
N LEU A 115 -11.31 -4.91 4.42
CA LEU A 115 -12.29 -4.87 5.50
C LEU A 115 -13.74 -5.03 5.00
N PHE A 116 -14.06 -4.45 3.85
CA PHE A 116 -15.36 -4.63 3.24
C PHE A 116 -15.61 -6.09 2.85
N ILE A 117 -14.64 -6.74 2.20
CA ILE A 117 -14.76 -8.16 1.81
C ILE A 117 -14.91 -9.07 3.04
N CYS A 118 -14.21 -8.74 4.13
CA CYS A 118 -14.29 -9.50 5.39
C CYS A 118 -15.50 -9.13 6.26
N LYS A 119 -16.34 -8.18 5.84
CA LYS A 119 -17.49 -7.68 6.61
C LYS A 119 -17.08 -7.16 8.00
N ILE A 120 -15.93 -6.52 8.10
CA ILE A 120 -15.40 -5.95 9.33
C ILE A 120 -15.52 -4.43 9.25
N HIS A 121 -16.17 -3.83 10.24
CA HIS A 121 -16.28 -2.37 10.31
C HIS A 121 -14.88 -1.73 10.49
N PRO A 122 -14.51 -0.67 9.72
CA PRO A 122 -13.17 -0.12 9.74
C PRO A 122 -12.73 0.46 11.09
N ALA A 123 -13.68 0.89 11.93
CA ALA A 123 -13.42 1.42 13.26
C ALA A 123 -13.42 0.34 14.37
N LYS A 124 -13.67 -0.93 14.07
CA LYS A 124 -13.61 -2.00 15.07
C LYS A 124 -12.21 -2.05 15.71
N PRO A 125 -12.11 -2.10 17.04
CA PRO A 125 -10.83 -2.27 17.71
C PRO A 125 -10.11 -3.54 17.24
N ALA A 126 -8.80 -3.42 16.94
CA ALA A 126 -8.06 -4.53 16.35
C ALA A 126 -7.97 -5.75 17.28
N ASN A 127 -7.86 -5.52 18.60
CA ASN A 127 -7.82 -6.57 19.60
C ASN A 127 -9.18 -7.27 19.86
N GLU A 128 -10.26 -6.79 19.26
CA GLU A 128 -11.59 -7.42 19.34
C GLU A 128 -11.91 -8.34 18.15
N LEU A 129 -10.97 -8.53 17.23
CA LEU A 129 -11.15 -9.52 16.17
C LEU A 129 -11.00 -10.93 16.72
N ASN A 130 -11.94 -11.81 16.38
CA ASN A 130 -11.80 -13.23 16.65
C ASN A 130 -10.85 -13.92 15.63
N ASP A 131 -10.50 -15.16 15.88
CA ASP A 131 -9.52 -15.91 15.09
C ASP A 131 -9.96 -16.09 13.63
N ASP A 132 -11.25 -16.32 13.38
CA ASP A 132 -11.79 -16.45 12.02
C ASP A 132 -11.68 -15.13 11.24
N GLN A 133 -12.00 -14.00 11.88
CA GLN A 133 -11.85 -12.66 11.30
C GLN A 133 -10.40 -12.34 11.00
N ILE A 134 -9.48 -12.71 11.89
CA ILE A 134 -8.04 -12.51 11.71
C ILE A 134 -7.54 -13.33 10.51
N GLN A 135 -7.90 -14.61 10.42
CA GLN A 135 -7.51 -15.48 9.32
C GLN A 135 -8.05 -14.98 7.99
N GLN A 136 -9.36 -14.68 7.94
CA GLN A 136 -10.00 -14.16 6.73
C GLN A 136 -9.39 -12.84 6.27
N LEU A 137 -9.11 -11.93 7.20
CA LEU A 137 -8.53 -10.63 6.89
C LEU A 137 -7.11 -10.75 6.34
N LEU A 138 -6.28 -11.60 6.94
CA LEU A 138 -4.93 -11.91 6.50
C LEU A 138 -4.93 -12.43 5.05
N GLU A 139 -5.76 -13.43 4.76
CA GLU A 139 -5.87 -14.01 3.42
C GLU A 139 -6.39 -13.00 2.39
N THR A 140 -7.37 -12.18 2.80
CA THR A 140 -7.96 -11.16 1.94
C THR A 140 -6.95 -10.06 1.60
N ILE A 141 -6.14 -9.60 2.56
CA ILE A 141 -5.05 -8.65 2.31
C ILE A 141 -4.09 -9.21 1.26
N LYS A 142 -3.62 -10.45 1.46
CA LYS A 142 -2.72 -11.11 0.49
C LYS A 142 -3.34 -11.20 -0.90
N LYS A 143 -4.59 -11.63 -0.98
CA LYS A 143 -5.32 -11.78 -2.25
C LYS A 143 -5.50 -10.45 -2.99
N ILE A 144 -5.86 -9.39 -2.28
CA ILE A 144 -6.05 -8.05 -2.86
C ILE A 144 -4.72 -7.50 -3.37
N LEU A 145 -3.66 -7.57 -2.56
CA LEU A 145 -2.34 -7.07 -2.96
C LEU A 145 -1.79 -7.84 -4.16
N LYS A 146 -1.91 -9.17 -4.16
CA LYS A 146 -1.51 -9.99 -5.32
C LYS A 146 -2.27 -9.57 -6.58
N LYS A 147 -3.60 -9.39 -6.49
CA LYS A 147 -4.43 -8.94 -7.61
C LYS A 147 -4.03 -7.53 -8.08
N ALA A 148 -3.78 -6.62 -7.14
CA ALA A 148 -3.35 -5.26 -7.47
C ALA A 148 -2.01 -5.23 -8.22
N ILE A 149 -1.05 -6.05 -7.79
CA ILE A 149 0.25 -6.20 -8.47
C ILE A 149 0.04 -6.71 -9.90
N THR A 150 -0.75 -7.77 -10.08
CA THR A 150 -1.06 -8.32 -11.42
C THR A 150 -1.72 -7.29 -12.35
N GLN A 151 -2.47 -6.33 -11.80
CA GLN A 151 -3.13 -5.27 -12.55
C GLN A 151 -2.30 -3.98 -12.68
N GLY A 152 -1.01 -4.02 -12.34
CA GLY A 152 -0.11 -2.87 -12.45
C GLY A 152 -0.33 -1.78 -11.41
N GLY A 153 -1.03 -2.06 -10.30
CA GLY A 153 -1.32 -1.11 -9.23
C GLY A 153 -2.66 -0.39 -9.38
N THR A 154 -2.87 0.62 -8.54
CA THR A 154 -4.10 1.44 -8.52
C THR A 154 -3.77 2.87 -8.90
N THR A 155 -4.18 3.32 -10.06
CA THR A 155 -4.08 4.72 -10.47
C THR A 155 -5.39 5.42 -10.16
N LEU A 156 -5.37 6.33 -9.18
CA LEU A 156 -6.51 7.22 -8.90
C LEU A 156 -6.32 8.59 -9.56
N LYS A 157 -5.09 9.12 -9.58
CA LYS A 157 -4.72 10.39 -10.20
C LYS A 157 -3.35 10.33 -10.88
N ASP A 158 -2.28 10.14 -10.12
CA ASP A 158 -0.91 10.42 -10.58
C ASP A 158 -0.01 9.17 -10.65
N PHE A 159 -0.46 8.02 -10.14
CA PHE A 159 0.37 6.82 -10.13
C PHE A 159 0.49 6.23 -11.55
N ILE A 160 1.73 6.02 -11.98
CA ILE A 160 2.10 5.25 -13.17
C ILE A 160 3.12 4.18 -12.79
N ASN A 161 3.05 3.03 -13.44
CA ASN A 161 4.02 1.95 -13.22
C ASN A 161 5.37 2.26 -13.89
N ALA A 162 6.36 1.37 -13.73
CA ALA A 162 7.69 1.55 -14.30
C ALA A 162 7.71 1.67 -15.84
N ASP A 163 6.71 1.12 -16.52
CA ASP A 163 6.52 1.22 -17.99
C ASP A 163 5.76 2.48 -18.41
N GLY A 164 5.45 3.39 -17.48
CA GLY A 164 4.70 4.61 -17.75
C GLY A 164 3.20 4.40 -17.96
N LYS A 165 2.65 3.22 -17.65
CA LYS A 165 1.22 2.89 -17.83
C LYS A 165 0.44 3.04 -16.53
N PRO A 166 -0.86 3.44 -16.59
CA PRO A 166 -1.72 3.47 -15.41
C PRO A 166 -2.02 2.05 -14.91
N GLY A 167 -2.24 1.92 -13.61
CA GLY A 167 -2.75 0.68 -13.02
C GLY A 167 -4.27 0.58 -13.15
N TYR A 168 -4.77 -0.62 -13.39
CA TYR A 168 -6.18 -0.88 -13.67
C TYR A 168 -6.99 -1.38 -12.45
N PHE A 169 -6.38 -1.53 -11.29
CA PHE A 169 -7.08 -2.03 -10.10
C PHE A 169 -8.25 -1.15 -9.66
N GLN A 170 -8.23 0.14 -9.97
CA GLN A 170 -9.34 1.08 -9.66
C GLN A 170 -10.70 0.59 -10.16
N GLN A 171 -10.77 -0.08 -11.31
CA GLN A 171 -12.01 -0.57 -11.90
C GLN A 171 -12.69 -1.67 -11.06
N THR A 172 -11.97 -2.30 -10.14
CA THR A 172 -12.46 -3.40 -9.31
C THR A 172 -12.85 -2.97 -7.89
N LEU A 173 -12.72 -1.69 -7.54
CA LEU A 173 -13.05 -1.18 -6.20
C LEU A 173 -14.54 -1.34 -5.88
N LEU A 174 -14.79 -1.79 -4.65
CA LEU A 174 -16.13 -2.09 -4.15
C LEU A 174 -16.72 -0.95 -3.35
N VAL A 175 -15.94 -0.34 -2.45
CA VAL A 175 -16.40 0.72 -1.54
C VAL A 175 -15.48 1.95 -1.47
N TYR A 176 -14.18 1.79 -1.75
CA TYR A 176 -13.24 2.91 -1.65
C TYR A 176 -13.62 4.04 -2.60
N GLY A 177 -13.78 5.26 -2.05
CA GLY A 177 -14.14 6.46 -2.81
C GLY A 177 -15.59 6.52 -3.26
N LYS A 178 -16.46 5.59 -2.79
CA LYS A 178 -17.85 5.44 -3.24
C LYS A 178 -18.87 5.89 -2.22
N LYS A 179 -18.51 6.86 -1.37
CA LYS A 179 -19.48 7.47 -0.43
C LYS A 179 -20.70 7.98 -1.18
N GLY A 180 -21.89 7.57 -0.72
CA GLY A 180 -23.17 7.95 -1.32
C GLY A 180 -23.63 7.03 -2.46
N GLU A 181 -22.77 6.17 -3.01
CA GLU A 181 -23.16 5.16 -4.00
C GLU A 181 -23.85 3.95 -3.33
N PRO A 182 -24.73 3.23 -4.04
CA PRO A 182 -25.33 2.01 -3.52
C PRO A 182 -24.28 0.90 -3.42
N CYS A 183 -24.26 0.19 -2.29
CA CYS A 183 -23.42 -1.00 -2.11
C CYS A 183 -23.72 -2.05 -3.17
N LYS A 184 -22.67 -2.61 -3.78
CA LYS A 184 -22.85 -3.63 -4.82
C LYS A 184 -23.49 -4.93 -4.31
N VAL A 185 -23.41 -5.20 -2.98
CA VAL A 185 -23.93 -6.42 -2.35
C VAL A 185 -25.38 -6.24 -1.88
N CYS A 186 -25.66 -5.22 -1.04
CA CYS A 186 -26.97 -5.06 -0.38
C CYS A 186 -27.74 -3.82 -0.79
N LYS A 187 -27.21 -2.98 -1.68
CA LYS A 187 -27.77 -1.73 -2.17
C LYS A 187 -27.89 -0.61 -1.14
N THR A 188 -27.59 -0.85 0.13
CA THR A 188 -27.49 0.20 1.15
C THR A 188 -26.45 1.24 0.74
N GLN A 189 -26.72 2.51 1.03
CA GLN A 189 -25.81 3.60 0.69
C GLN A 189 -24.48 3.48 1.46
N ILE A 190 -23.36 3.60 0.73
CA ILE A 190 -22.01 3.56 1.31
C ILE A 190 -21.78 4.83 2.12
N GLU A 191 -21.34 4.67 3.35
CA GLU A 191 -20.95 5.75 4.25
C GLU A 191 -19.42 5.94 4.29
N SER A 192 -18.98 6.99 4.96
CA SER A 192 -17.56 7.28 5.15
C SER A 192 -17.35 7.98 6.48
N ILE A 193 -16.37 7.47 7.25
CA ILE A 193 -15.86 8.08 8.47
C ILE A 193 -14.40 8.48 8.29
N THR A 194 -13.92 9.38 9.13
CA THR A 194 -12.50 9.77 9.14
C THR A 194 -11.78 9.04 10.26
N LEU A 195 -10.78 8.23 9.89
CA LEU A 195 -9.91 7.54 10.85
C LEU A 195 -8.46 7.97 10.60
N ALA A 196 -7.80 8.49 11.64
CA ALA A 196 -6.44 9.03 11.57
C ALA A 196 -6.21 9.97 10.35
N GLY A 197 -7.14 10.91 10.13
CA GLY A 197 -7.08 11.89 9.03
C GLY A 197 -7.35 11.33 7.63
N ARG A 198 -7.80 10.06 7.51
CA ARG A 198 -8.06 9.42 6.21
C ARG A 198 -9.51 8.96 6.08
N ALA A 199 -10.13 9.26 4.95
CA ALA A 199 -11.46 8.77 4.63
C ALA A 199 -11.50 7.23 4.59
N SER A 200 -12.52 6.67 5.22
CA SER A 200 -12.75 5.23 5.38
C SER A 200 -14.17 4.92 4.96
N SER A 201 -14.34 4.49 3.72
CA SER A 201 -15.65 4.12 3.18
C SER A 201 -16.03 2.71 3.65
N PHE A 202 -17.30 2.52 3.97
CA PHE A 202 -17.85 1.24 4.42
C PHE A 202 -19.35 1.14 4.11
N CYS A 203 -19.88 -0.06 4.10
CA CYS A 203 -21.33 -0.29 4.00
C CYS A 203 -21.88 -0.58 5.39
N PRO A 204 -22.79 0.26 5.95
CA PRO A 204 -23.30 0.07 7.33
C PRO A 204 -24.15 -1.19 7.51
N SER A 205 -24.64 -1.79 6.43
CA SER A 205 -25.42 -3.04 6.47
C SER A 205 -24.55 -4.30 6.31
N CYS A 206 -23.41 -4.20 5.61
CA CYS A 206 -22.54 -5.37 5.39
C CYS A 206 -21.42 -5.49 6.43
N GLN A 207 -21.02 -4.40 7.07
CA GLN A 207 -19.90 -4.27 8.01
C GLN A 207 -20.39 -3.79 9.37
#